data_8256ed6090e45d8bb5d83976556dca8a
#
_entry.id   8256ed6090e45d8bb5d83976556dca8a
#
_cell.length_a   1.000
_cell.length_b   1.000
_cell.length_c   1.000
_cell.angle_alpha   90.00
_cell.angle_beta   90.00
_cell.angle_gamma   90.00
#
_symmetry.space_group_name_H-M   'P 1'
#
loop_
_entity.id
_entity.type
_entity.pdbx_description
1 polymer ?
#
loop_
_entity_poly.entity_id
_entity_poly.type
_entity_poly.pdbx_seq_one_letter_code
_entity_poly.pdbx_strand_id
1 'polypeptide(L)'
;MGIAANWISNAVSFSLFAIACLIWFIYSETVQGSRLLTARSRVALVTLPTVLVVALAFTSYWTHALFYIDAQGVYRRGALYMIQPIVSYCYVIYTSLHAFVHSLRVESLQKKAIYRTLAFFAIPALVGGTFQVAFSPLRRHND
;
A
#
# COMPACT_ATOMS: atom_id res chain seq x y z
N MET A 1 20.72 4.64 -17.10
CA MET A 1 20.47 5.08 -15.71
C MET A 1 21.42 4.30 -14.81
N GLY A 2 22.15 4.93 -13.87
CA GLY A 2 23.09 4.19 -13.01
C GLY A 2 22.37 3.25 -12.04
N ILE A 3 23.02 2.15 -11.63
CA ILE A 3 22.45 1.15 -10.69
C ILE A 3 21.92 1.81 -9.42
N ALA A 4 22.69 2.76 -8.84
CA ALA A 4 22.29 3.49 -7.64
C ALA A 4 21.01 4.33 -7.85
N ALA A 5 20.89 5.03 -8.98
CA ALA A 5 19.72 5.84 -9.29
C ALA A 5 18.47 4.98 -9.49
N ASN A 6 18.60 3.82 -10.14
CA ASN A 6 17.51 2.86 -10.32
C ASN A 6 17.07 2.29 -8.97
N TRP A 7 18.01 1.95 -8.09
CA TRP A 7 17.72 1.47 -6.75
C TRP A 7 16.97 2.53 -5.92
N ILE A 8 17.48 3.78 -5.87
CA ILE A 8 16.84 4.88 -5.13
C ILE A 8 15.40 5.10 -5.63
N SER A 9 15.21 5.16 -6.95
CA SER A 9 13.87 5.34 -7.55
C SER A 9 12.89 4.27 -7.11
N ASN A 10 13.30 3.00 -7.09
CA ASN A 10 12.43 1.92 -6.63
C ASN A 10 12.17 1.99 -5.13
N ALA A 11 13.20 2.23 -4.29
CA ALA A 11 13.02 2.36 -2.85
C ALA A 11 12.05 3.48 -2.48
N VAL A 12 12.19 4.64 -3.12
CA VAL A 12 11.28 5.78 -2.95
C VAL A 12 9.86 5.43 -3.42
N SER A 13 9.72 4.79 -4.57
CA SER A 13 8.41 4.39 -5.11
C SER A 13 7.66 3.43 -4.18
N PHE A 14 8.34 2.40 -3.66
CA PHE A 14 7.76 1.47 -2.68
C PHE A 14 7.34 2.18 -1.39
N SER A 15 8.19 3.08 -0.89
CA SER A 15 7.92 3.85 0.32
C SER A 15 6.74 4.80 0.14
N LEU A 16 6.70 5.54 -0.96
CA LEU A 16 5.59 6.46 -1.27
C LEU A 16 4.27 5.73 -1.41
N PHE A 17 4.26 4.56 -2.06
CA PHE A 17 3.04 3.78 -2.21
C PHE A 17 2.51 3.27 -0.86
N ALA A 18 3.39 2.76 0.01
CA ALA A 18 3.01 2.30 1.34
C ALA A 18 2.49 3.46 2.23
N ILE A 19 3.16 4.62 2.17
CA ILE A 19 2.75 5.84 2.89
C ILE A 19 1.40 6.34 2.37
N ALA A 20 1.18 6.35 1.06
CA ALA A 20 -0.10 6.77 0.46
C ALA A 20 -1.27 5.89 0.95
N CYS A 21 -1.07 4.57 1.02
CA CYS A 21 -2.08 3.65 1.56
C CYS A 21 -2.36 3.90 3.04
N LEU A 22 -1.34 4.20 3.85
CA LEU A 22 -1.51 4.56 5.25
C LEU A 22 -2.25 5.90 5.41
N ILE A 23 -1.90 6.92 4.63
CA ILE A 23 -2.59 8.22 4.63
C ILE A 23 -4.07 8.03 4.25
N TRP A 24 -4.34 7.23 3.22
CA TRP A 24 -5.70 6.88 2.84
C TRP A 24 -6.48 6.21 3.98
N PHE A 25 -5.84 5.25 4.66
CA PHE A 25 -6.41 4.60 5.84
C PHE A 25 -6.76 5.61 6.93
N ILE A 26 -5.80 6.47 7.33
CA ILE A 26 -5.99 7.48 8.37
C ILE A 26 -7.11 8.46 7.99
N TYR A 27 -7.11 8.93 6.74
CA TYR A 27 -8.16 9.81 6.23
C TYR A 27 -9.55 9.16 6.31
N SER A 28 -9.68 7.94 5.81
CA SER A 28 -10.94 7.20 5.80
C SER A 28 -11.47 6.97 7.21
N GLU A 29 -10.62 6.54 8.14
CA GLU A 29 -10.99 6.31 9.54
C GLU A 29 -11.37 7.62 10.26
N THR A 30 -10.70 8.73 9.93
CA THR A 30 -11.02 10.06 10.47
C THR A 30 -12.40 10.52 9.98
N VAL A 31 -12.70 10.38 8.70
CA VAL A 31 -14.01 10.75 8.12
C VAL A 31 -15.15 9.92 8.73
N GLN A 32 -14.87 8.65 9.04
CA GLN A 32 -15.84 7.75 9.67
C GLN A 32 -16.00 7.96 11.19
N GLY A 33 -15.16 8.80 11.80
CA GLY A 33 -15.15 9.01 13.25
C GLY A 33 -14.74 7.77 14.04
N SER A 34 -13.84 6.97 13.48
CA SER A 34 -13.40 5.70 14.04
C SER A 34 -12.63 5.89 15.35
N ARG A 35 -12.89 5.01 16.32
CA ARG A 35 -12.16 4.98 17.59
C ARG A 35 -10.76 4.39 17.47
N LEU A 36 -10.38 3.85 16.32
CA LEU A 36 -9.04 3.28 16.09
C LEU A 36 -7.93 4.33 16.23
N LEU A 37 -8.20 5.57 15.84
CA LEU A 37 -7.21 6.64 15.88
C LEU A 37 -7.20 7.45 17.19
N THR A 38 -8.04 7.11 18.18
CA THR A 38 -8.12 7.88 19.44
C THR A 38 -7.00 7.58 20.42
N ALA A 39 -6.42 6.40 20.39
CA ALA A 39 -5.34 5.99 21.31
C ALA A 39 -3.99 5.96 20.58
N ARG A 40 -2.96 6.58 21.16
CA ARG A 40 -1.60 6.60 20.63
C ARG A 40 -1.04 5.21 20.31
N SER A 41 -1.31 4.24 21.18
CA SER A 41 -0.88 2.85 20.98
C SER A 41 -1.50 2.21 19.74
N ARG A 42 -2.76 2.50 19.43
CA ARG A 42 -3.43 2.00 18.22
C ARG A 42 -2.89 2.66 16.96
N VAL A 43 -2.64 3.97 17.01
CA VAL A 43 -2.00 4.69 15.90
C VAL A 43 -0.61 4.11 15.63
N ALA A 44 0.19 3.88 16.65
CA ALA A 44 1.50 3.24 16.52
C ALA A 44 1.40 1.84 15.91
N LEU A 45 0.45 1.02 16.37
CA LEU A 45 0.22 -0.34 15.84
C LEU A 45 -0.17 -0.33 14.35
N VAL A 46 -1.03 0.60 13.96
CA VAL A 46 -1.46 0.76 12.56
C VAL A 46 -0.33 1.27 11.67
N THR A 47 0.52 2.16 12.18
CA THR A 47 1.65 2.73 11.42
C THR A 47 2.82 1.77 11.27
N LEU A 48 2.99 0.85 12.23
CA LEU A 48 4.11 -0.08 12.29
C LEU A 48 4.36 -0.87 10.99
N PRO A 49 3.35 -1.48 10.34
CA PRO A 49 3.57 -2.22 9.09
C PRO A 49 4.15 -1.33 7.97
N THR A 50 3.70 -0.08 7.87
CA THR A 50 4.23 0.87 6.88
C THR A 50 5.68 1.22 7.19
N VAL A 51 6.02 1.47 8.46
CA VAL A 51 7.40 1.74 8.88
C VAL A 51 8.31 0.56 8.54
N LEU A 52 7.86 -0.68 8.77
CA LEU A 52 8.60 -1.89 8.40
C LEU A 52 8.81 -1.99 6.88
N VAL A 53 7.80 -1.72 6.06
CA VAL A 53 7.93 -1.73 4.59
C VAL A 53 8.94 -0.68 4.13
N VAL A 54 8.88 0.53 4.67
CA VAL A 54 9.84 1.60 4.35
C VAL A 54 11.26 1.21 4.76
N ALA A 55 11.45 0.69 5.96
CA ALA A 55 12.75 0.21 6.43
C ALA A 55 13.30 -0.92 5.53
N LEU A 56 12.46 -1.89 5.17
CA LEU A 56 12.84 -2.97 4.26
C LEU A 56 13.18 -2.44 2.85
N ALA A 57 12.48 -1.42 2.34
CA ALA A 57 12.78 -0.83 1.04
C ALA A 57 14.18 -0.21 1.02
N PHE A 58 14.55 0.56 2.05
CA PHE A 58 15.87 1.18 2.13
C PHE A 58 16.99 0.20 2.50
N THR A 59 16.73 -0.81 3.32
CA THR A 59 17.71 -1.84 3.62
C THR A 59 17.89 -2.88 2.51
N SER A 60 17.01 -2.90 1.52
CA SER A 60 17.09 -3.82 0.38
C SER A 60 18.36 -3.66 -0.45
N TYR A 61 19.08 -2.53 -0.34
CA TYR A 61 20.38 -2.35 -0.98
C TYR A 61 21.39 -3.42 -0.52
N TRP A 62 21.37 -3.75 0.77
CA TRP A 62 22.29 -4.75 1.36
C TRP A 62 21.64 -6.12 1.53
N THR A 63 20.35 -6.15 1.86
CA THR A 63 19.63 -7.37 2.24
C THR A 63 18.97 -8.09 1.05
N HIS A 64 18.76 -7.38 -0.09
CA HIS A 64 17.99 -7.87 -1.24
C HIS A 64 16.57 -8.35 -0.86
N ALA A 65 16.02 -7.83 0.24
CA ALA A 65 14.80 -8.34 0.85
C ALA A 65 13.56 -8.08 -0.01
N LEU A 66 13.26 -6.82 -0.35
CA LEU A 66 12.12 -6.49 -1.21
C LEU A 66 12.48 -6.55 -2.69
N PHE A 67 13.64 -6.03 -3.06
CA PHE A 67 14.12 -6.02 -4.43
C PHE A 67 15.64 -5.83 -4.47
N TYR A 68 16.24 -6.12 -5.62
CA TYR A 68 17.64 -5.81 -5.90
C TYR A 68 17.81 -5.47 -7.38
N ILE A 69 18.90 -4.80 -7.69
CA ILE A 69 19.32 -4.48 -9.06
C ILE A 69 20.52 -5.38 -9.37
N ASP A 70 20.41 -6.22 -10.39
CA ASP A 70 21.53 -7.09 -10.78
C ASP A 70 22.69 -6.31 -11.44
N ALA A 71 23.78 -7.01 -11.73
CA ALA A 71 24.98 -6.41 -12.31
C ALA A 71 24.73 -5.78 -13.70
N GLN A 72 23.67 -6.20 -14.38
CA GLN A 72 23.22 -5.68 -15.67
C GLN A 72 22.30 -4.45 -15.52
N GLY A 73 22.02 -4.01 -14.29
CA GLY A 73 21.11 -2.91 -14.00
C GLY A 73 19.63 -3.25 -14.08
N VAL A 74 19.30 -4.55 -14.13
CA VAL A 74 17.92 -5.03 -14.22
C VAL A 74 17.31 -5.21 -12.84
N TYR A 75 16.08 -4.72 -12.66
CA TYR A 75 15.30 -4.89 -11.44
C TYR A 75 14.92 -6.37 -11.23
N ARG A 76 15.14 -6.87 -10.02
CA ARG A 76 14.74 -8.21 -9.57
C ARG A 76 13.95 -8.12 -8.26
N ARG A 77 12.92 -8.98 -8.14
CA ARG A 77 12.13 -9.09 -6.92
C ARG A 77 12.89 -9.87 -5.85
N GLY A 78 12.91 -9.36 -4.61
CA GLY A 78 13.47 -10.05 -3.46
C GLY A 78 12.51 -11.10 -2.87
N ALA A 79 13.00 -11.84 -1.89
CA ALA A 79 12.24 -12.89 -1.21
C ALA A 79 11.00 -12.35 -0.48
N LEU A 80 11.09 -11.14 0.07
CA LEU A 80 10.03 -10.50 0.85
C LEU A 80 9.20 -9.49 0.04
N TYR A 81 9.33 -9.47 -1.29
CA TYR A 81 8.61 -8.55 -2.18
C TYR A 81 7.10 -8.48 -1.88
N MET A 82 6.49 -9.63 -1.57
CA MET A 82 5.04 -9.72 -1.34
C MET A 82 4.56 -9.00 -0.07
N ILE A 83 5.45 -8.70 0.87
CA ILE A 83 5.07 -7.98 2.11
C ILE A 83 4.49 -6.61 1.79
N GLN A 84 5.10 -5.88 0.87
CA GLN A 84 4.66 -4.54 0.50
C GLN A 84 3.23 -4.51 -0.09
N PRO A 85 2.88 -5.28 -1.14
CA PRO A 85 1.50 -5.30 -1.63
C PRO A 85 0.51 -5.85 -0.59
N ILE A 86 0.88 -6.85 0.22
CA ILE A 86 0.01 -7.38 1.26
C ILE A 86 -0.34 -6.29 2.28
N VAL A 87 0.64 -5.57 2.81
CA VAL A 87 0.40 -4.47 3.78
C VAL A 87 -0.47 -3.38 3.17
N SER A 88 -0.15 -2.96 1.95
CA SER A 88 -0.89 -1.91 1.25
C SER A 88 -2.35 -2.32 0.99
N TYR A 89 -2.58 -3.54 0.53
CA TYR A 89 -3.93 -4.05 0.27
C TYR A 89 -4.73 -4.27 1.55
N CYS A 90 -4.10 -4.68 2.65
CA CYS A 90 -4.77 -4.77 3.95
C CYS A 90 -5.38 -3.44 4.38
N TYR A 91 -4.64 -2.33 4.24
CA TYR A 91 -5.19 -1.00 4.55
C TYR A 91 -6.39 -0.67 3.67
N VAL A 92 -6.24 -0.84 2.35
CA VAL A 92 -7.27 -0.48 1.39
C VAL A 92 -8.53 -1.34 1.54
N ILE A 93 -8.37 -2.64 1.70
CA ILE A 93 -9.49 -3.59 1.88
C ILE A 93 -10.21 -3.30 3.20
N TYR A 94 -9.46 -3.13 4.29
CA TYR A 94 -10.05 -2.83 5.59
C TYR A 94 -10.89 -1.55 5.55
N THR A 95 -10.33 -0.44 5.03
CA THR A 95 -11.05 0.84 4.95
C THR A 95 -12.29 0.76 4.07
N SER A 96 -12.23 0.02 2.96
CA SER A 96 -13.36 -0.17 2.06
C SER A 96 -14.49 -0.95 2.73
N LEU A 97 -14.16 -2.06 3.40
CA LEU A 97 -15.14 -2.87 4.13
C LEU A 97 -15.75 -2.08 5.30
N HIS A 98 -14.92 -1.35 6.05
CA HIS A 98 -15.37 -0.54 7.19
C HIS A 98 -16.33 0.57 6.72
N ALA A 99 -15.95 1.30 5.67
CA ALA A 99 -16.79 2.34 5.08
C ALA A 99 -18.10 1.76 4.51
N PHE A 100 -18.06 0.60 3.88
CA PHE A 100 -19.24 -0.07 3.36
C PHE A 100 -20.21 -0.44 4.47
N VAL A 101 -19.72 -1.09 5.54
CA VAL A 101 -20.56 -1.45 6.71
C VAL A 101 -21.16 -0.21 7.38
N HIS A 102 -20.37 0.86 7.53
CA HIS A 102 -20.89 2.14 8.05
C HIS A 102 -21.97 2.73 7.15
N SER A 103 -21.83 2.62 5.83
CA SER A 103 -22.85 3.12 4.89
C SER A 103 -24.21 2.43 5.04
N LEU A 104 -24.22 1.18 5.51
CA LEU A 104 -25.45 0.42 5.74
C LEU A 104 -26.16 0.82 7.04
N ARG A 105 -25.41 1.33 8.02
CA ARG A 105 -25.90 1.65 9.37
C ARG A 105 -26.33 3.10 9.55
N VAL A 106 -25.87 3.99 8.67
CA VAL A 106 -26.13 5.43 8.77
C VAL A 106 -27.45 5.78 8.11
N GLU A 107 -28.30 6.54 8.81
CA GLU A 107 -29.61 7.00 8.30
C GLU A 107 -29.49 8.21 7.38
N SER A 108 -28.51 9.10 7.63
CA SER A 108 -28.28 10.30 6.83
C SER A 108 -27.84 9.97 5.41
N LEU A 109 -28.62 10.38 4.42
CA LEU A 109 -28.33 10.19 3.00
C LEU A 109 -26.98 10.76 2.58
N GLN A 110 -26.60 11.92 3.12
CA GLN A 110 -25.32 12.56 2.83
C GLN A 110 -24.14 11.75 3.35
N LYS A 111 -24.18 11.30 4.60
CA LYS A 111 -23.13 10.43 5.16
C LYS A 111 -23.05 9.09 4.45
N LYS A 112 -24.19 8.53 4.08
CA LYS A 112 -24.27 7.28 3.30
C LYS A 112 -23.58 7.41 1.95
N ALA A 113 -23.77 8.52 1.24
CA ALA A 113 -23.09 8.82 -0.01
C ALA A 113 -21.57 8.93 0.17
N ILE A 114 -21.11 9.65 1.20
CA ILE A 114 -19.68 9.79 1.52
C ILE A 114 -19.05 8.42 1.80
N TYR A 115 -19.65 7.59 2.64
CA TYR A 115 -19.11 6.29 3.00
C TYR A 115 -19.09 5.29 1.83
N ARG A 116 -20.12 5.34 0.97
CA ARG A 116 -20.11 4.57 -0.28
C ARG A 116 -18.99 5.02 -1.22
N THR A 117 -18.79 6.31 -1.38
CA THR A 117 -17.67 6.85 -2.19
C THR A 117 -16.33 6.35 -1.65
N LEU A 118 -16.11 6.40 -0.33
CA LEU A 118 -14.89 5.86 0.29
C LEU A 118 -14.72 4.37 0.02
N ALA A 119 -15.79 3.59 0.13
CA ALA A 119 -15.75 2.15 -0.11
C ALA A 119 -15.37 1.79 -1.56
N PHE A 120 -15.95 2.49 -2.53
CA PHE A 120 -15.73 2.19 -3.94
C PHE A 120 -14.48 2.83 -4.53
N PHE A 121 -13.97 3.91 -3.95
CA PHE A 121 -12.76 4.59 -4.42
C PHE A 121 -11.51 3.68 -4.42
N ALA A 122 -11.48 2.70 -3.56
CA ALA A 122 -10.39 1.74 -3.48
C ALA A 122 -10.35 0.71 -4.63
N ILE A 123 -11.47 0.48 -5.33
CA ILE A 123 -11.57 -0.53 -6.38
C ILE A 123 -10.58 -0.28 -7.53
N PRO A 124 -10.47 0.92 -8.11
CA PRO A 124 -9.49 1.20 -9.16
C PRO A 124 -8.05 0.95 -8.71
N ALA A 125 -7.71 1.29 -7.47
CA ALA A 125 -6.38 1.07 -6.91
C ALA A 125 -6.06 -0.42 -6.74
N LEU A 126 -7.03 -1.22 -6.27
CA LEU A 126 -6.90 -2.68 -6.13
C LEU A 126 -6.77 -3.36 -7.50
N VAL A 127 -7.59 -2.97 -8.47
CA VAL A 127 -7.55 -3.51 -9.83
C VAL A 127 -6.22 -3.16 -10.49
N GLY A 128 -5.80 -1.90 -10.48
CA GLY A 128 -4.53 -1.46 -11.06
C GLY A 128 -3.31 -2.13 -10.43
N GLY A 129 -3.28 -2.24 -9.10
CA GLY A 129 -2.21 -2.92 -8.38
C GLY A 129 -2.16 -4.43 -8.67
N THR A 130 -3.32 -5.09 -8.78
CA THR A 130 -3.40 -6.51 -9.13
C THR A 130 -2.88 -6.77 -10.55
N PHE A 131 -3.25 -5.91 -11.51
CA PHE A 131 -2.71 -5.96 -12.86
C PHE A 131 -1.18 -5.80 -12.88
N GLN A 132 -0.65 -4.84 -12.13
CA GLN A 132 0.79 -4.62 -12.04
C GLN A 132 1.53 -5.84 -11.46
N VAL A 133 0.97 -6.48 -10.44
CA VAL A 133 1.56 -7.69 -9.84
C VAL A 133 1.45 -8.89 -10.79
N ALA A 134 0.33 -9.06 -11.48
CA ALA A 134 0.06 -10.21 -12.36
C ALA A 134 0.85 -10.14 -13.68
N PHE A 135 0.93 -8.96 -14.32
CA PHE A 135 1.51 -8.82 -15.65
C PHE A 135 3.00 -8.45 -15.67
N SER A 136 3.59 -8.09 -14.55
CA SER A 136 5.02 -7.83 -14.45
C SER A 136 5.93 -9.02 -14.78
N PRO A 137 5.55 -10.31 -14.58
CA PRO A 137 6.36 -11.45 -15.02
C PRO A 137 6.33 -11.72 -16.52
N LEU A 138 5.29 -11.26 -17.26
CA LEU A 138 5.13 -11.59 -18.68
C LEU A 138 6.11 -10.84 -19.62
N ARG A 139 6.79 -9.82 -19.12
CA ARG A 139 7.80 -9.06 -19.90
C ARG A 139 9.16 -9.76 -20.01
N ARG A 140 9.32 -10.97 -19.47
CA ARG A 140 10.62 -11.68 -19.32
C ARG A 140 10.90 -12.75 -20.37
N HIS A 141 10.04 -12.97 -21.37
CA HIS A 141 10.21 -14.09 -22.29
C HIS A 141 10.51 -13.72 -23.74
N ASN A 142 10.76 -12.45 -24.05
CA ASN A 142 11.02 -12.01 -25.45
C ASN A 142 12.34 -11.24 -25.63
N ASP A 143 13.36 -11.51 -24.79
CA ASP A 143 14.75 -11.04 -25.07
C ASP A 143 15.73 -12.19 -24.94
#